data_fa4d9c84114221f79efeac839445d939
#
_entry.id   fa4d9c84114221f79efeac839445d939
#
_cell.length_a   1.000
_cell.length_b   1.000
_cell.length_c   1.000
_cell.angle_alpha   90.00
_cell.angle_beta   90.00
_cell.angle_gamma   90.00
#
_symmetry.space_group_name_H-M   'P 1'
#
loop_
_entity.id
_entity.type
_entity.pdbx_description
1 polymer ?
#
loop_
_entity_poly.entity_id
_entity_poly.type
_entity_poly.pdbx_seq_one_letter_code
_entity_poly.pdbx_strand_id
1 'polypeptide(L)' 'IIRYSFECKNVERLQFWNAVDQAEGNSDDRCPAIVVKKNGRSPYIALPLDKWIDLL' A
#
# COMPACT_ATOMS: atom_id res chain seq x y z
N ILE A 1 -1.43 18.48 -3.07
CA ILE A 1 -1.55 17.49 -1.99
C ILE A 1 -1.88 16.13 -2.59
N ILE A 2 -1.08 15.13 -2.27
CA ILE A 2 -1.33 13.75 -2.71
C ILE A 2 -2.33 13.12 -1.76
N ARG A 3 -3.41 12.59 -2.32
CA ARG A 3 -4.43 11.89 -1.54
C ARG A 3 -4.18 10.40 -1.65
N TYR A 4 -4.17 9.72 -0.51
CA TYR A 4 -3.86 8.30 -0.43
C TYR A 4 -5.11 7.49 -0.12
N SER A 5 -5.18 6.30 -0.71
CA SER A 5 -6.13 5.27 -0.35
C SER A 5 -5.34 4.12 0.26
N PHE A 6 -5.55 3.86 1.56
CA PHE A 6 -4.78 2.86 2.28
C PHE A 6 -5.48 1.52 2.28
N GLU A 7 -4.73 0.47 1.96
CA GLU A 7 -5.16 -0.92 2.08
C GLU A 7 -4.29 -1.57 3.15
N CYS A 8 -4.91 -2.09 4.21
CA CYS A 8 -4.17 -2.67 5.33
C CYS A 8 -4.23 -4.20 5.28
N LYS A 9 -3.08 -4.85 5.35
CA LYS A 9 -2.96 -6.31 5.33
C LYS A 9 -2.21 -6.78 6.57
N ASN A 10 -2.84 -7.64 7.36
CA ASN A 10 -2.23 -8.28 8.52
C ASN A 10 -2.23 -9.77 8.28
N VAL A 11 -1.21 -10.28 7.60
CA VAL A 11 -1.14 -11.68 7.17
C VAL A 11 0.26 -12.23 7.40
N GLU A 12 0.34 -13.54 7.67
CA GLU A 12 1.63 -14.22 7.82
C GLU A 12 2.36 -14.38 6.49
N ARG A 13 1.60 -14.51 5.39
CA ARG A 13 2.17 -14.67 4.06
C ARG A 13 1.41 -13.76 3.11
N LEU A 14 2.10 -12.75 2.59
CA LEU A 14 1.52 -11.75 1.70
C LEU A 14 1.80 -12.12 0.24
N GLN A 15 0.75 -12.15 -0.56
CA GLN A 15 0.90 -12.18 -2.02
C GLN A 15 0.89 -10.74 -2.51
N PHE A 16 2.07 -10.20 -2.69
CA PHE A 16 2.27 -8.75 -2.85
C PHE A 16 1.51 -8.19 -4.04
N TRP A 17 1.64 -8.81 -5.22
CA TRP A 17 1.03 -8.24 -6.42
C TRP A 17 -0.49 -8.32 -6.39
N ASN A 18 -1.06 -9.34 -5.74
CA ASN A 18 -2.50 -9.39 -5.53
C ASN A 18 -2.95 -8.24 -4.64
N ALA A 19 -2.19 -7.92 -3.62
CA ALA A 19 -2.48 -6.79 -2.74
C ALA A 19 -2.39 -5.46 -3.50
N VAL A 20 -1.40 -5.33 -4.37
CA VAL A 20 -1.26 -4.14 -5.23
C VAL A 20 -2.48 -3.98 -6.13
N ASP A 21 -2.91 -5.08 -6.77
CA ASP A 21 -4.08 -5.04 -7.65
C ASP A 21 -5.34 -4.62 -6.90
N GLN A 22 -5.53 -5.14 -5.68
CA GLN A 22 -6.67 -4.77 -4.86
C GLN A 22 -6.62 -3.29 -4.48
N ALA A 23 -5.45 -2.81 -4.07
CA ALA A 23 -5.29 -1.41 -3.68
C ALA A 23 -5.57 -0.47 -4.85
N GLU A 24 -5.06 -0.81 -6.03
CA GLU A 24 -5.29 -0.02 -7.24
C GLU A 24 -6.77 -0.02 -7.64
N GLY A 25 -7.42 -1.17 -7.52
CA GLY A 25 -8.84 -1.29 -7.85
C GLY A 25 -9.76 -0.51 -6.92
N ASN A 26 -9.33 -0.26 -5.68
CA ASN A 26 -10.15 0.40 -4.67
C ASN A 26 -9.76 1.87 -4.44
N SER A 27 -8.76 2.37 -5.15
CA SER A 27 -8.21 3.69 -4.84
C SER A 27 -8.90 4.84 -5.59
N ASP A 28 -9.65 4.54 -6.64
CA ASP A 28 -10.28 5.53 -7.51
C ASP A 28 -9.22 6.52 -8.04
N ASP A 29 -9.35 7.81 -7.70
CA ASP A 29 -8.41 8.84 -8.11
C ASP A 29 -7.32 9.10 -7.06
N ARG A 30 -7.29 8.31 -6.00
CA ARG A 30 -6.30 8.47 -4.93
C ARG A 30 -5.08 7.61 -5.21
N CYS A 31 -3.97 7.97 -4.55
CA CYS A 31 -2.76 7.18 -4.63
C CYS A 31 -2.91 5.92 -3.78
N PRO A 32 -2.80 4.71 -4.36
CA PRO A 32 -2.90 3.49 -3.57
C PRO A 32 -1.67 3.33 -2.67
N ALA A 33 -1.90 2.93 -1.42
CA ALA A 33 -0.83 2.66 -0.48
C ALA A 33 -1.21 1.42 0.34
N ILE A 34 -0.27 0.50 0.48
CA ILE A 34 -0.50 -0.75 1.19
C ILE A 34 0.28 -0.72 2.49
N VAL A 35 -0.42 -0.85 3.62
CA VAL A 35 0.22 -1.01 4.92
C VAL A 35 0.20 -2.49 5.25
N VAL A 36 1.40 -3.08 5.42
CA VAL A 36 1.57 -4.50 5.63
C VAL A 36 2.12 -4.73 7.03
N LYS A 37 1.48 -5.61 7.76
CA LYS A 37 1.93 -6.00 9.09
C LYS A 37 1.89 -7.52 9.23
N LYS A 38 2.90 -8.07 9.86
CA LYS A 38 2.98 -9.46 10.24
C LYS A 38 3.19 -9.53 11.76
N ASN A 39 2.64 -10.54 12.40
CA ASN A 39 2.79 -10.70 13.85
C ASN A 39 4.27 -10.69 14.24
N GLY A 40 4.60 -9.89 15.27
CA GLY A 40 5.95 -9.78 15.78
C GLY A 40 6.87 -8.88 14.97
N ARG A 41 6.34 -8.17 13.97
CA ARG A 41 7.13 -7.26 13.15
C ARG A 41 6.50 -5.89 13.07
N SER A 42 7.33 -4.87 12.84
CA SER A 42 6.85 -3.52 12.61
C SER A 42 6.12 -3.43 11.27
N PRO A 43 5.13 -2.55 11.15
CA PRO A 43 4.44 -2.38 9.88
C PRO A 43 5.33 -1.70 8.83
N TYR A 44 5.05 -2.03 7.58
CA TYR A 44 5.71 -1.43 6.42
C TYR A 44 4.66 -0.83 5.50
N ILE A 45 5.06 0.13 4.69
CA ILE A 45 4.19 0.73 3.69
C ILE A 45 4.78 0.52 2.29
N ALA A 46 3.90 0.22 1.33
CA ALA A 46 4.27 0.14 -0.07
C ALA A 46 3.39 1.10 -0.87
N LEU A 47 4.01 1.88 -1.75
CA LEU A 47 3.29 2.81 -2.61
C LEU A 47 4.03 2.93 -3.95
N PRO A 48 3.38 3.46 -5.01
CA PRO A 48 4.05 3.61 -6.29
C PRO A 48 5.28 4.50 -6.17
N LEU A 49 6.35 4.10 -6.85
CA LEU A 49 7.64 4.81 -6.74
C LEU A 49 7.54 6.26 -7.19
N ASP A 50 6.81 6.52 -8.28
CA ASP A 50 6.64 7.88 -8.78
C ASP A 50 5.95 8.79 -7.77
N LYS A 51 5.01 8.24 -6.99
CA LYS A 51 4.35 9.01 -5.94
C LYS A 51 5.27 9.27 -4.75
N TRP A 52 6.09 8.30 -4.43
CA TRP A 52 7.13 8.50 -3.40
C TRP A 52 8.09 9.61 -3.79
N ILE A 53 8.54 9.61 -5.06
CA ILE A 53 9.46 10.63 -5.56
C ILE A 53 8.80 12.02 -5.49
N ASP A 54 7.51 12.11 -5.77
CA ASP A 54 6.77 13.38 -5.71
C ASP A 54 6.73 13.96 -4.29
N LEU A 55 6.89 13.13 -3.25
CA LEU A 55 6.93 13.59 -1.88
C LEU A 55 8.28 14.20 -1.48
N LEU A 56 9.32 13.88 -2.20
CA LEU A 56 10.66 14.39 -1.91
C LEU A 56 10.80 15.81 -2.46
#